data_6e6898feaff6b94ded8a444d846c571d
#
_entry.id   6e6898feaff6b94ded8a444d846c571d
#
_cell.length_a   1.000
_cell.length_b   1.000
_cell.length_c   1.000
_cell.angle_alpha   90.00
_cell.angle_beta   90.00
_cell.angle_gamma   90.00
#
_symmetry.space_group_name_H-M   'P 1'
#
loop_
_entity.id
_entity.type
_entity.pdbx_description
1 polymer ?
#
loop_
_entity_poly.entity_id
_entity_poly.type
_entity_poly.pdbx_seq_one_letter_code
_entity_poly.pdbx_strand_id
1 'polypeptide(L)'
;DFPAFMEEKINAAGMNFMFIQGAQAPVSVNKWADVPASTIGEVDEKVAVNPTAEDYKTAILYGYEYARLILEAQDNLKEIEPILNVRMTEYVVSLETGLFAYGATEGFIGTTTVKDSSSKTGYSVITEAGYIEIGKDIVLLTAPGEIVPQLIYGNFVSAEESYSGTEWTYEATAKLIPEGKTVLVMGLCNDAIGYILPDNDFAHFITDVIWDIDGADKVFGSYHRHYEELLSAGASAGSTTVSTLNELVKSLNP
;
A
#
# COMPACT_ATOMS: atom_id res chain seq x y z
N ASP A 1 -9.74 11.57 2.28
CA ASP A 1 -10.25 12.54 3.24
C ASP A 1 -9.13 13.37 3.88
N PHE A 2 -8.30 12.83 4.81
CA PHE A 2 -7.25 13.61 5.46
C PHE A 2 -6.23 14.28 4.50
N PRO A 3 -5.86 13.71 3.32
CA PRO A 3 -4.95 14.39 2.40
C PRO A 3 -5.49 15.74 1.88
N ALA A 4 -6.80 15.89 1.73
CA ALA A 4 -7.40 17.17 1.33
C ALA A 4 -7.17 18.27 2.40
N PHE A 5 -7.19 17.90 3.67
CA PHE A 5 -6.91 18.83 4.77
C PHE A 5 -5.41 19.10 4.94
N MET A 6 -4.55 18.15 4.58
CA MET A 6 -3.10 18.40 4.44
C MET A 6 -2.86 19.44 3.35
N GLU A 7 -3.45 19.23 2.17
CA GLU A 7 -3.32 20.13 1.02
C GLU A 7 -3.74 21.56 1.39
N GLU A 8 -4.88 21.73 2.08
CA GLU A 8 -5.37 23.02 2.53
C GLU A 8 -4.30 23.80 3.31
N LYS A 9 -3.66 23.14 4.28
CA LYS A 9 -2.65 23.77 5.15
C LYS A 9 -1.32 24.01 4.43
N ILE A 10 -0.87 23.08 3.61
CA ILE A 10 0.39 23.18 2.87
C ILE A 10 0.29 24.29 1.81
N ASN A 11 -0.83 24.36 1.07
CA ASN A 11 -1.05 25.42 0.09
C ASN A 11 -1.20 26.78 0.76
N ALA A 12 -1.83 26.89 1.94
CA ALA A 12 -1.91 28.13 2.70
C ALA A 12 -0.54 28.65 3.15
N ALA A 13 0.44 27.76 3.32
CA ALA A 13 1.84 28.10 3.58
C ALA A 13 2.64 28.49 2.32
N GLY A 14 2.00 28.51 1.13
CA GLY A 14 2.64 28.88 -0.13
C GLY A 14 3.43 27.74 -0.81
N MET A 15 3.21 26.50 -0.38
CA MET A 15 3.87 25.31 -0.95
C MET A 15 2.89 24.54 -1.83
N ASN A 16 3.40 23.85 -2.86
CA ASN A 16 2.62 22.90 -3.62
C ASN A 16 2.51 21.58 -2.85
N PHE A 17 1.39 20.87 -3.02
CA PHE A 17 1.11 19.61 -2.37
C PHE A 17 0.91 18.48 -3.38
N MET A 18 1.46 17.32 -3.09
CA MET A 18 1.18 16.07 -3.79
C MET A 18 1.17 14.94 -2.77
N PHE A 19 0.08 14.18 -2.77
CA PHE A 19 -0.03 12.99 -1.91
C PHE A 19 0.25 11.72 -2.74
N ILE A 20 1.12 10.86 -2.20
CA ILE A 20 1.43 9.55 -2.77
C ILE A 20 1.06 8.50 -1.73
N GLN A 21 0.21 7.56 -2.12
CA GLN A 21 -0.16 6.42 -1.30
C GLN A 21 1.06 5.49 -1.16
N GLY A 22 1.48 5.23 0.07
CA GLY A 22 2.62 4.35 0.37
C GLY A 22 2.28 2.86 0.34
N ALA A 23 3.18 2.04 0.89
CA ALA A 23 2.88 0.64 1.23
C ALA A 23 1.94 0.63 2.44
N GLN A 24 0.65 0.49 2.20
CA GLN A 24 -0.38 0.81 3.19
C GLN A 24 -1.05 -0.39 3.84
N ALA A 25 -0.95 -1.58 3.26
CA ALA A 25 -1.56 -2.75 3.85
C ALA A 25 -0.69 -3.31 5.00
N PRO A 26 -1.22 -3.64 6.13
CA PRO A 26 -2.51 -3.36 6.76
C PRO A 26 -2.47 -2.13 7.68
N VAL A 27 -1.97 -1.02 7.18
CA VAL A 27 -1.78 0.21 7.97
C VAL A 27 -3.09 0.95 8.15
N SER A 28 -3.54 1.07 9.39
CA SER A 28 -4.72 1.87 9.75
C SER A 28 -4.31 3.11 10.53
N VAL A 29 -4.97 4.23 10.27
CA VAL A 29 -4.82 5.43 11.08
C VAL A 29 -5.67 5.29 12.32
N ASN A 30 -5.04 4.89 13.42
CA ASN A 30 -5.67 4.81 14.72
C ASN A 30 -5.61 6.16 15.46
N LYS A 31 -6.19 6.20 16.66
CA LYS A 31 -6.23 7.39 17.49
C LYS A 31 -4.83 7.98 17.71
N TRP A 32 -4.62 9.21 17.30
CA TRP A 32 -3.39 9.95 17.58
C TRP A 32 -3.36 10.37 19.05
N ALA A 33 -2.35 9.92 19.78
CA ALA A 33 -2.30 10.13 21.24
C ALA A 33 -1.83 11.54 21.64
N ASP A 34 -0.94 12.16 20.85
CA ASP A 34 -0.18 13.35 21.25
C ASP A 34 -0.34 14.53 20.27
N VAL A 35 -1.59 14.83 19.87
CA VAL A 35 -1.85 15.99 19.03
C VAL A 35 -1.78 17.25 19.88
N PRO A 36 -1.00 18.28 19.49
CA PRO A 36 -0.90 19.54 20.21
C PRO A 36 -2.25 20.25 20.36
N ALA A 37 -2.45 20.93 21.50
CA ALA A 37 -3.66 21.69 21.77
C ALA A 37 -3.92 22.78 20.72
N SER A 38 -2.88 23.33 20.09
CA SER A 38 -3.01 24.27 18.97
C SER A 38 -3.70 23.65 17.76
N THR A 39 -3.29 22.45 17.35
CA THR A 39 -3.93 21.75 16.23
C THR A 39 -5.38 21.39 16.54
N ILE A 40 -5.65 20.95 17.78
CA ILE A 40 -7.03 20.67 18.23
C ILE A 40 -7.88 21.95 18.18
N GLY A 41 -7.35 23.08 18.63
CA GLY A 41 -8.04 24.38 18.59
C GLY A 41 -8.40 24.81 17.16
N GLU A 42 -7.48 24.68 16.20
CA GLU A 42 -7.75 24.98 14.79
C GLU A 42 -8.86 24.10 14.20
N VAL A 43 -8.90 22.81 14.56
CA VAL A 43 -9.95 21.89 14.13
C VAL A 43 -11.30 22.29 14.74
N ASP A 44 -11.34 22.60 16.02
CA ASP A 44 -12.56 23.04 16.71
C ASP A 44 -13.11 24.35 16.12
N GLU A 45 -12.25 25.31 15.79
CA GLU A 45 -12.64 26.55 15.09
C GLU A 45 -13.24 26.24 13.70
N LYS A 46 -12.61 25.34 12.91
CA LYS A 46 -13.13 24.95 11.60
C LYS A 46 -14.50 24.29 11.70
N VAL A 47 -14.70 23.42 12.68
CA VAL A 47 -15.99 22.76 12.94
C VAL A 47 -17.04 23.79 13.41
N ALA A 48 -16.67 24.74 14.26
CA ALA A 48 -17.56 25.76 14.76
C ALA A 48 -18.14 26.65 13.64
N VAL A 49 -17.37 26.95 12.60
CA VAL A 49 -17.83 27.74 11.44
C VAL A 49 -18.50 26.90 10.35
N ASN A 50 -18.28 25.60 10.35
CA ASN A 50 -18.91 24.67 9.41
C ASN A 50 -19.38 23.39 10.13
N PRO A 51 -20.63 23.36 10.63
CA PRO A 51 -21.13 22.21 11.40
C PRO A 51 -21.09 20.86 10.66
N THR A 52 -21.13 20.85 9.31
CA THR A 52 -20.99 19.62 8.54
C THR A 52 -19.58 19.03 8.62
N ALA A 53 -18.60 19.82 9.05
CA ALA A 53 -17.24 19.35 9.28
C ALA A 53 -17.10 18.44 10.52
N GLU A 54 -18.10 18.38 11.40
CA GLU A 54 -18.07 17.47 12.57
C GLU A 54 -17.91 16.01 12.16
N ASP A 55 -18.57 15.58 11.09
CA ASP A 55 -18.48 14.22 10.55
C ASP A 55 -17.06 13.88 10.05
N TYR A 56 -16.26 14.91 9.72
CA TYR A 56 -14.90 14.79 9.21
C TYR A 56 -13.84 15.23 10.24
N LYS A 57 -14.22 15.50 11.47
CA LYS A 57 -13.33 16.06 12.50
C LYS A 57 -12.03 15.27 12.66
N THR A 58 -12.11 13.95 12.66
CA THR A 58 -10.93 13.08 12.74
C THR A 58 -10.03 13.22 11.51
N ALA A 59 -10.60 13.27 10.31
CA ALA A 59 -9.83 13.46 9.07
C ALA A 59 -9.17 14.85 9.02
N ILE A 60 -9.87 15.89 9.49
CA ILE A 60 -9.31 17.23 9.61
C ILE A 60 -8.14 17.23 10.58
N LEU A 61 -8.31 16.60 11.75
CA LEU A 61 -7.28 16.49 12.77
C LEU A 61 -5.99 15.86 12.23
N TYR A 62 -6.12 14.72 11.55
CA TYR A 62 -4.98 14.06 10.93
C TYR A 62 -4.34 14.89 9.83
N GLY A 63 -5.15 15.49 8.96
CA GLY A 63 -4.65 16.33 7.88
C GLY A 63 -3.85 17.54 8.41
N TYR A 64 -4.37 18.22 9.41
CA TYR A 64 -3.72 19.38 10.01
C TYR A 64 -2.45 18.98 10.77
N GLU A 65 -2.46 17.87 11.50
CA GLU A 65 -1.29 17.41 12.24
C GLU A 65 -0.16 16.95 11.31
N TYR A 66 -0.47 16.21 10.27
CA TYR A 66 0.54 15.85 9.25
C TYR A 66 1.10 17.11 8.57
N ALA A 67 0.24 18.06 8.20
CA ALA A 67 0.70 19.30 7.60
C ALA A 67 1.62 20.10 8.56
N ARG A 68 1.29 20.17 9.85
CA ARG A 68 2.12 20.82 10.87
C ARG A 68 3.52 20.18 10.92
N LEU A 69 3.59 18.84 10.99
CA LEU A 69 4.86 18.12 11.01
C LEU A 69 5.70 18.34 9.74
N ILE A 70 5.05 18.40 8.57
CA ILE A 70 5.72 18.70 7.30
C ILE A 70 6.28 20.12 7.31
N LEU A 71 5.48 21.10 7.75
CA LEU A 71 5.90 22.50 7.80
C LEU A 71 7.02 22.74 8.82
N GLU A 72 7.02 22.04 9.94
CA GLU A 72 8.14 22.08 10.91
C GLU A 72 9.43 21.48 10.35
N ALA A 73 9.32 20.52 9.44
CA ALA A 73 10.47 19.90 8.79
C ALA A 73 11.01 20.68 7.58
N GLN A 74 10.37 21.80 7.18
CA GLN A 74 10.71 22.53 5.94
C GLN A 74 12.16 22.98 5.86
N ASP A 75 12.79 23.31 6.99
CA ASP A 75 14.21 23.71 7.02
C ASP A 75 15.17 22.57 6.69
N ASN A 76 14.67 21.33 6.68
CA ASN A 76 15.44 20.14 6.32
C ASN A 76 15.28 19.75 4.84
N LEU A 77 14.50 20.50 4.06
CA LEU A 77 14.31 20.23 2.64
C LEU A 77 15.64 20.35 1.89
N LYS A 78 15.82 19.44 0.96
CA LYS A 78 16.98 19.42 0.06
C LYS A 78 16.50 19.56 -1.37
N GLU A 79 17.24 20.33 -2.16
CA GLU A 79 17.01 20.39 -3.59
C GLU A 79 17.28 19.02 -4.22
N ILE A 80 16.38 18.59 -5.08
CA ILE A 80 16.51 17.33 -5.84
C ILE A 80 16.93 17.72 -7.27
N GLU A 81 17.94 17.04 -7.81
CA GLU A 81 18.33 17.21 -9.19
C GLU A 81 17.14 16.91 -10.12
N PRO A 82 16.92 17.70 -11.19
CA PRO A 82 15.77 17.51 -12.09
C PRO A 82 16.00 16.34 -13.06
N ILE A 83 16.25 15.16 -12.51
CA ILE A 83 16.42 13.90 -13.23
C ILE A 83 15.22 13.01 -12.92
N LEU A 84 14.61 12.47 -13.95
CA LEU A 84 13.52 11.51 -13.83
C LEU A 84 13.78 10.34 -14.77
N ASN A 85 13.99 9.17 -14.22
CA ASN A 85 14.09 7.91 -14.95
C ASN A 85 12.92 7.01 -14.56
N VAL A 86 12.18 6.51 -15.56
CA VAL A 86 11.02 5.64 -15.34
C VAL A 86 11.22 4.33 -16.08
N ARG A 87 11.01 3.22 -15.39
CA ARG A 87 10.96 1.88 -15.96
C ARG A 87 9.74 1.16 -15.40
N MET A 88 8.91 0.68 -16.31
CA MET A 88 7.72 -0.10 -16.00
C MET A 88 7.86 -1.48 -16.61
N THR A 89 7.22 -2.46 -16.01
CA THR A 89 7.16 -3.82 -16.52
C THR A 89 5.76 -4.40 -16.30
N GLU A 90 5.18 -4.94 -17.36
CA GLU A 90 3.95 -5.71 -17.28
C GLU A 90 4.23 -7.11 -16.72
N TYR A 91 3.29 -7.63 -15.95
CA TYR A 91 3.32 -9.01 -15.47
C TYR A 91 1.91 -9.53 -15.23
N VAL A 92 1.80 -10.84 -15.04
CA VAL A 92 0.53 -11.52 -14.86
C VAL A 92 0.39 -11.98 -13.42
N VAL A 93 -0.76 -11.68 -12.80
CA VAL A 93 -1.13 -12.15 -11.47
C VAL A 93 -2.31 -13.09 -11.58
N SER A 94 -2.17 -14.30 -11.03
CA SER A 94 -3.23 -15.29 -10.98
C SER A 94 -4.36 -14.82 -10.07
N LEU A 95 -5.62 -14.97 -10.53
CA LEU A 95 -6.78 -14.73 -9.67
C LEU A 95 -7.13 -16.02 -8.94
N GLU A 96 -6.88 -16.07 -7.66
CA GLU A 96 -7.07 -17.25 -6.81
C GLU A 96 -8.28 -17.12 -5.88
N THR A 97 -8.74 -15.89 -5.61
CA THR A 97 -9.93 -15.59 -4.82
C THR A 97 -11.17 -15.45 -5.71
N GLY A 98 -12.23 -16.21 -5.39
CA GLY A 98 -13.44 -16.24 -6.20
C GLY A 98 -14.17 -14.89 -6.25
N LEU A 99 -14.21 -14.16 -5.14
CA LEU A 99 -14.84 -12.83 -5.09
C LEU A 99 -14.11 -11.83 -5.99
N PHE A 100 -12.78 -11.82 -5.94
CA PHE A 100 -11.98 -10.92 -6.77
C PHE A 100 -12.07 -11.28 -8.26
N ALA A 101 -12.03 -12.59 -8.58
CA ALA A 101 -12.22 -13.06 -9.95
C ALA A 101 -13.60 -12.69 -10.50
N TYR A 102 -14.66 -12.82 -9.69
CA TYR A 102 -16.00 -12.37 -10.08
C TYR A 102 -16.03 -10.87 -10.37
N GLY A 103 -15.49 -10.05 -9.45
CA GLY A 103 -15.43 -8.60 -9.62
C GLY A 103 -14.65 -8.18 -10.88
N ALA A 104 -13.55 -8.87 -11.18
CA ALA A 104 -12.73 -8.61 -12.36
C ALA A 104 -13.45 -9.03 -13.67
N THR A 105 -14.10 -10.19 -13.71
CA THR A 105 -14.79 -10.68 -14.91
C THR A 105 -16.06 -9.94 -15.22
N GLU A 106 -16.78 -9.45 -14.20
CA GLU A 106 -18.01 -8.64 -14.35
C GLU A 106 -17.71 -7.14 -14.56
N GLY A 107 -16.44 -6.75 -14.53
CA GLY A 107 -16.03 -5.36 -14.77
C GLY A 107 -16.25 -4.41 -13.57
N PHE A 108 -16.48 -4.93 -12.36
CA PHE A 108 -16.51 -4.12 -11.14
C PHE A 108 -15.12 -3.65 -10.72
N ILE A 109 -14.10 -4.39 -11.14
CA ILE A 109 -12.68 -4.04 -10.95
C ILE A 109 -12.12 -3.75 -12.34
N GLY A 110 -11.53 -2.56 -12.52
CA GLY A 110 -11.10 -2.04 -13.82
C GLY A 110 -9.79 -2.65 -14.36
N THR A 111 -9.44 -3.87 -13.96
CA THR A 111 -8.21 -4.54 -14.37
C THR A 111 -8.34 -5.24 -15.72
N THR A 112 -7.23 -5.40 -16.44
CA THR A 112 -7.19 -6.20 -17.68
C THR A 112 -7.20 -7.69 -17.34
N THR A 113 -8.37 -8.32 -17.44
CA THR A 113 -8.57 -9.73 -17.10
C THR A 113 -8.40 -10.63 -18.33
N VAL A 114 -7.68 -11.74 -18.18
CA VAL A 114 -7.44 -12.73 -19.21
C VAL A 114 -7.82 -14.14 -18.74
N LYS A 115 -8.22 -15.00 -19.68
CA LYS A 115 -8.43 -16.43 -19.36
C LYS A 115 -7.10 -17.11 -19.11
N ASP A 116 -7.02 -17.84 -18.01
CA ASP A 116 -5.82 -18.57 -17.61
C ASP A 116 -6.21 -19.89 -16.95
N SER A 117 -6.04 -20.99 -17.69
CA SER A 117 -6.38 -22.34 -17.21
C SER A 117 -5.46 -22.84 -16.09
N SER A 118 -4.34 -22.17 -15.83
CA SER A 118 -3.43 -22.48 -14.70
C SER A 118 -3.87 -21.84 -13.39
N SER A 119 -4.66 -20.76 -13.47
CA SER A 119 -5.23 -20.11 -12.28
C SER A 119 -6.33 -20.95 -11.63
N LYS A 120 -6.43 -20.88 -10.31
CA LYS A 120 -7.49 -21.54 -9.51
C LYS A 120 -8.90 -21.18 -9.99
N THR A 121 -9.11 -19.95 -10.44
CA THR A 121 -10.41 -19.45 -10.91
C THR A 121 -10.59 -19.52 -12.44
N GLY A 122 -9.55 -19.89 -13.18
CA GLY A 122 -9.53 -19.86 -14.64
C GLY A 122 -9.23 -18.48 -15.25
N TYR A 123 -8.84 -17.52 -14.44
CA TYR A 123 -8.55 -16.14 -14.85
C TYR A 123 -7.28 -15.61 -14.18
N SER A 124 -6.63 -14.67 -14.85
CA SER A 124 -5.51 -13.88 -14.36
C SER A 124 -5.72 -12.41 -14.76
N VAL A 125 -5.00 -11.50 -14.13
CA VAL A 125 -4.95 -10.08 -14.52
C VAL A 125 -3.57 -9.75 -15.07
N ILE A 126 -3.53 -8.89 -16.09
CA ILE A 126 -2.30 -8.24 -16.57
C ILE A 126 -2.21 -6.91 -15.86
N THR A 127 -1.10 -6.66 -15.21
CA THR A 127 -0.86 -5.42 -14.45
C THR A 127 0.59 -4.97 -14.59
N GLU A 128 0.98 -3.89 -13.91
CA GLU A 128 2.31 -3.28 -14.03
C GLU A 128 2.94 -3.01 -12.68
N ALA A 129 4.25 -3.15 -12.61
CA ALA A 129 5.09 -2.65 -11.53
C ALA A 129 6.21 -1.78 -12.10
N GLY A 130 6.76 -0.89 -11.28
CA GLY A 130 7.71 0.08 -11.77
C GLY A 130 8.80 0.49 -10.80
N TYR A 131 9.83 1.08 -11.40
CA TYR A 131 10.97 1.71 -10.76
C TYR A 131 11.08 3.13 -11.31
N ILE A 132 10.94 4.12 -10.43
CA ILE A 132 11.04 5.54 -10.76
C ILE A 132 12.19 6.13 -9.95
N GLU A 133 13.17 6.67 -10.62
CA GLU A 133 14.29 7.37 -9.98
C GLU A 133 14.05 8.88 -10.11
N ILE A 134 14.04 9.57 -8.96
CA ILE A 134 13.85 11.01 -8.86
C ILE A 134 15.15 11.61 -8.30
N GLY A 135 15.81 12.42 -9.11
CA GLY A 135 17.18 12.84 -8.80
C GLY A 135 18.14 11.65 -8.80
N LYS A 136 19.15 11.68 -7.92
CA LYS A 136 20.10 10.58 -7.74
C LYS A 136 19.81 9.73 -6.49
N ASP A 137 19.02 10.27 -5.57
CA ASP A 137 18.94 9.78 -4.20
C ASP A 137 17.60 9.12 -3.87
N ILE A 138 16.56 9.28 -4.71
CA ILE A 138 15.23 8.78 -4.42
C ILE A 138 14.84 7.72 -5.46
N VAL A 139 14.38 6.58 -4.96
CA VAL A 139 13.75 5.52 -5.75
C VAL A 139 12.32 5.35 -5.26
N LEU A 140 11.36 5.47 -6.17
CA LEU A 140 9.96 5.18 -5.93
C LEU A 140 9.59 3.90 -6.68
N LEU A 141 9.28 2.85 -5.93
CA LEU A 141 8.77 1.59 -6.47
C LEU A 141 7.25 1.69 -6.60
N THR A 142 6.68 1.25 -7.71
CA THR A 142 5.22 1.22 -7.89
C THR A 142 4.68 -0.19 -7.79
N ALA A 143 3.53 -0.35 -7.13
CA ALA A 143 2.83 -1.62 -7.01
C ALA A 143 1.33 -1.42 -7.29
N PRO A 144 0.68 -2.37 -7.99
CA PRO A 144 -0.70 -2.22 -8.48
C PRO A 144 -1.77 -2.53 -7.42
N GLY A 145 -1.42 -2.52 -6.15
CA GLY A 145 -2.36 -2.84 -5.08
C GLY A 145 -1.91 -2.29 -3.73
N GLU A 146 -2.66 -2.65 -2.70
CA GLU A 146 -2.33 -2.35 -1.31
C GLU A 146 -1.25 -3.33 -0.82
N ILE A 147 0.00 -2.97 -1.06
CA ILE A 147 1.15 -3.82 -0.71
C ILE A 147 1.54 -3.66 0.75
N VAL A 148 1.87 -4.77 1.44
CA VAL A 148 2.42 -4.71 2.79
C VAL A 148 3.87 -4.22 2.78
N PRO A 149 4.26 -3.36 3.73
CA PRO A 149 5.63 -2.80 3.78
C PRO A 149 6.73 -3.86 3.82
N GLN A 150 6.47 -5.00 4.46
CA GLN A 150 7.45 -6.08 4.61
C GLN A 150 7.97 -6.61 3.27
N LEU A 151 7.13 -6.68 2.25
CA LEU A 151 7.51 -7.17 0.92
C LEU A 151 8.59 -6.29 0.28
N ILE A 152 8.61 -5.02 0.61
CA ILE A 152 9.58 -4.05 0.08
C ILE A 152 10.77 -3.86 1.01
N TYR A 153 10.53 -3.69 2.31
CA TYR A 153 11.58 -3.28 3.26
C TYR A 153 12.15 -4.44 4.08
N GLY A 154 11.49 -5.60 4.08
CA GLY A 154 11.87 -6.75 4.90
C GLY A 154 11.14 -6.79 6.24
N ASN A 155 11.70 -7.55 7.17
CA ASN A 155 11.07 -7.85 8.47
C ASN A 155 9.83 -8.74 8.32
N PHE A 156 9.99 -9.84 7.57
CA PHE A 156 8.95 -10.84 7.36
C PHE A 156 8.63 -11.60 8.66
N VAL A 157 7.39 -12.10 8.72
CA VAL A 157 7.02 -13.05 9.77
C VAL A 157 7.81 -14.35 9.60
N SER A 158 8.27 -14.90 10.73
CA SER A 158 8.97 -16.19 10.76
C SER A 158 8.03 -17.35 10.38
N ALA A 159 8.60 -18.49 10.05
CA ALA A 159 7.80 -19.70 9.81
C ALA A 159 6.92 -20.07 11.01
N GLU A 160 7.39 -19.84 12.25
CA GLU A 160 6.64 -20.12 13.47
C GLU A 160 5.40 -19.23 13.61
N GLU A 161 5.47 -17.99 13.12
CA GLU A 161 4.41 -16.99 13.22
C GLU A 161 3.53 -16.91 11.96
N SER A 162 4.00 -17.47 10.84
CA SER A 162 3.27 -17.43 9.57
C SER A 162 2.13 -18.44 9.53
N TYR A 163 1.09 -18.12 8.76
CA TYR A 163 -0.06 -19.00 8.59
C TYR A 163 0.30 -20.38 7.99
N SER A 164 1.21 -20.40 7.01
CA SER A 164 1.62 -21.64 6.35
C SER A 164 2.65 -22.46 7.13
N GLY A 165 3.25 -21.92 8.18
CA GLY A 165 4.37 -22.53 8.87
C GLY A 165 5.68 -22.56 8.07
N THR A 166 5.82 -21.72 7.03
CA THR A 166 6.98 -21.65 6.16
C THR A 166 7.63 -20.27 6.18
N GLU A 167 8.93 -20.20 5.84
CA GLU A 167 9.64 -18.94 5.68
C GLU A 167 9.29 -18.26 4.34
N TRP A 168 9.30 -16.93 4.34
CA TRP A 168 9.34 -16.15 3.12
C TRP A 168 10.71 -16.26 2.47
N THR A 169 10.77 -16.58 1.17
CA THR A 169 12.02 -16.93 0.49
C THR A 169 12.56 -15.84 -0.44
N TYR A 170 11.80 -14.80 -0.72
CA TYR A 170 12.23 -13.71 -1.58
C TYR A 170 12.94 -12.62 -0.79
N GLU A 171 13.95 -12.02 -1.41
CA GLU A 171 14.63 -10.87 -0.84
C GLU A 171 13.74 -9.63 -0.89
N ALA A 172 13.77 -8.82 0.16
CA ALA A 172 13.07 -7.53 0.19
C ALA A 172 13.64 -6.61 -0.90
N THR A 173 12.77 -6.04 -1.74
CA THR A 173 13.20 -5.28 -2.93
C THR A 173 14.13 -4.12 -2.60
N ALA A 174 13.91 -3.43 -1.48
CA ALA A 174 14.76 -2.32 -1.05
C ALA A 174 16.22 -2.71 -0.82
N LYS A 175 16.49 -3.97 -0.46
CA LYS A 175 17.88 -4.47 -0.25
C LYS A 175 18.66 -4.63 -1.54
N LEU A 176 17.98 -4.69 -2.68
CA LEU A 176 18.61 -4.77 -4.00
C LEU A 176 18.96 -3.40 -4.58
N ILE A 177 18.48 -2.33 -3.96
CA ILE A 177 18.73 -0.95 -4.38
C ILE A 177 20.05 -0.50 -3.73
N PRO A 178 20.92 0.21 -4.47
CA PRO A 178 22.19 0.67 -3.93
C PRO A 178 22.05 1.46 -2.63
N GLU A 179 22.97 1.21 -1.70
CA GLU A 179 23.00 1.89 -0.40
C GLU A 179 23.09 3.42 -0.57
N GLY A 180 22.43 4.15 0.33
CA GLY A 180 22.39 5.62 0.33
C GLY A 180 21.19 6.21 -0.42
N LYS A 181 20.42 5.41 -1.17
CA LYS A 181 19.16 5.88 -1.78
C LYS A 181 18.00 5.79 -0.79
N THR A 182 17.11 6.77 -0.87
CA THR A 182 15.82 6.72 -0.18
C THR A 182 14.83 5.92 -1.01
N VAL A 183 14.36 4.79 -0.48
CA VAL A 183 13.37 3.94 -1.15
C VAL A 183 11.98 4.26 -0.62
N LEU A 184 11.10 4.67 -1.52
CA LEU A 184 9.67 4.91 -1.28
C LEU A 184 8.83 3.93 -2.09
N VAL A 185 7.57 3.80 -1.72
CA VAL A 185 6.60 2.96 -2.44
C VAL A 185 5.38 3.80 -2.82
N MET A 186 4.88 3.58 -4.02
CA MET A 186 3.57 4.04 -4.48
C MET A 186 2.69 2.80 -4.67
N GLY A 187 1.85 2.51 -3.67
CA GLY A 187 0.79 1.50 -3.77
C GLY A 187 -0.40 2.02 -4.57
N LEU A 188 -1.28 1.12 -5.00
CA LEU A 188 -2.45 1.43 -5.84
C LEU A 188 -2.07 2.23 -7.09
N CYS A 189 -0.91 1.93 -7.66
CA CYS A 189 -0.40 2.63 -8.82
C CYS A 189 -0.69 1.83 -10.09
N ASN A 190 -1.27 2.49 -11.08
CA ASN A 190 -1.69 1.98 -12.39
C ASN A 190 -2.87 1.01 -12.35
N ASP A 191 -3.06 0.27 -11.25
CA ASP A 191 -4.10 -0.73 -11.12
C ASP A 191 -4.54 -0.90 -9.66
N ALA A 192 -5.58 -1.73 -9.42
CA ALA A 192 -6.11 -2.03 -8.10
C ALA A 192 -6.41 -3.54 -7.98
N ILE A 193 -5.36 -4.36 -7.87
CA ILE A 193 -5.50 -5.82 -7.72
C ILE A 193 -5.78 -6.28 -6.27
N GLY A 194 -6.14 -5.35 -5.40
CA GLY A 194 -6.40 -5.60 -3.99
C GLY A 194 -5.14 -5.68 -3.15
N TYR A 195 -5.22 -6.41 -2.03
CA TYR A 195 -4.11 -6.55 -1.12
C TYR A 195 -3.02 -7.46 -1.69
N ILE A 196 -1.76 -7.04 -1.53
CA ILE A 196 -0.58 -7.80 -1.93
C ILE A 196 0.15 -8.19 -0.65
N LEU A 197 0.00 -9.47 -0.27
CA LEU A 197 0.43 -10.06 0.99
C LEU A 197 1.53 -11.10 0.77
N PRO A 198 2.36 -11.43 1.79
CA PRO A 198 3.30 -12.54 1.70
C PRO A 198 2.57 -13.88 1.56
N ASP A 199 2.95 -14.70 0.59
CA ASP A 199 2.33 -16.01 0.32
C ASP A 199 2.37 -16.94 1.55
N ASN A 200 3.46 -16.87 2.32
CA ASN A 200 3.63 -17.70 3.51
C ASN A 200 2.71 -17.33 4.67
N ASP A 201 2.19 -16.09 4.69
CA ASP A 201 1.26 -15.62 5.73
C ASP A 201 -0.16 -15.39 5.18
N PHE A 202 -0.48 -15.96 4.04
CA PHE A 202 -1.80 -15.87 3.41
C PHE A 202 -2.75 -16.93 3.95
N ALA A 203 -3.84 -16.52 4.59
CA ALA A 203 -4.82 -17.42 5.19
C ALA A 203 -5.84 -17.93 4.18
N HIS A 204 -5.50 -18.99 3.44
CA HIS A 204 -6.30 -19.52 2.32
C HIS A 204 -7.74 -19.86 2.68
N PHE A 205 -8.03 -20.30 3.90
CA PHE A 205 -9.40 -20.70 4.27
C PHE A 205 -10.37 -19.52 4.30
N ILE A 206 -9.90 -18.28 4.52
CA ILE A 206 -10.73 -17.07 4.53
C ILE A 206 -11.33 -16.85 3.14
N THR A 207 -10.60 -17.19 2.08
CA THR A 207 -11.09 -17.06 0.70
C THR A 207 -12.14 -18.11 0.32
N ASP A 208 -12.21 -19.21 1.08
CA ASP A 208 -13.16 -20.30 0.85
C ASP A 208 -14.45 -20.11 1.69
N VAL A 209 -14.40 -19.27 2.73
CA VAL A 209 -15.55 -18.97 3.62
C VAL A 209 -15.98 -17.51 3.42
N ILE A 210 -16.78 -17.28 2.41
CA ILE A 210 -17.11 -15.95 1.85
C ILE A 210 -17.76 -14.96 2.84
N TRP A 211 -18.23 -15.37 4.03
CA TRP A 211 -19.11 -14.50 4.84
C TRP A 211 -18.97 -14.61 6.35
N ASP A 212 -18.02 -15.35 6.90
CA ASP A 212 -17.87 -15.47 8.36
C ASP A 212 -16.55 -14.86 8.85
N ILE A 213 -16.43 -13.53 8.71
CA ILE A 213 -15.31 -12.74 9.29
C ILE A 213 -15.24 -12.93 10.81
N ASP A 214 -16.41 -13.02 11.49
CA ASP A 214 -16.49 -13.33 12.92
C ASP A 214 -16.04 -14.77 13.24
N GLY A 215 -16.20 -15.69 12.30
CA GLY A 215 -15.71 -17.07 12.39
C GLY A 215 -14.20 -17.17 12.27
N ALA A 216 -13.58 -16.35 11.42
CA ALA A 216 -12.14 -16.27 11.28
C ALA A 216 -11.47 -15.85 12.59
N ASP A 217 -11.98 -14.82 13.27
CA ASP A 217 -11.49 -14.38 14.58
C ASP A 217 -11.56 -15.49 15.64
N LYS A 218 -12.57 -16.33 15.60
CA LYS A 218 -12.72 -17.47 16.54
C LYS A 218 -11.77 -18.62 16.23
N VAL A 219 -11.42 -18.82 14.97
CA VAL A 219 -10.48 -19.89 14.56
C VAL A 219 -9.04 -19.51 14.81
N PHE A 220 -8.70 -18.22 14.60
CA PHE A 220 -7.31 -17.72 14.73
C PHE A 220 -7.02 -16.96 16.02
N GLY A 221 -7.98 -16.79 16.92
CA GLY A 221 -7.78 -16.06 18.17
C GLY A 221 -7.37 -14.61 17.94
N SER A 222 -6.11 -14.26 18.19
CA SER A 222 -5.60 -12.89 18.02
C SER A 222 -5.21 -12.49 16.59
N TYR A 223 -5.48 -13.31 15.58
CA TYR A 223 -5.12 -13.02 14.19
C TYR A 223 -6.15 -12.11 13.49
N HIS A 224 -6.40 -10.94 14.04
CA HIS A 224 -7.24 -9.90 13.41
C HIS A 224 -6.71 -9.35 12.07
N ARG A 225 -5.56 -9.83 11.61
CA ARG A 225 -4.84 -9.33 10.44
C ARG A 225 -5.11 -10.09 9.15
N HIS A 226 -6.10 -10.96 9.13
CA HIS A 226 -6.36 -11.86 7.99
C HIS A 226 -7.67 -11.55 7.24
N TYR A 227 -8.14 -10.31 7.23
CA TYR A 227 -9.29 -9.91 6.42
C TYR A 227 -8.90 -9.50 5.00
N GLU A 228 -7.66 -9.14 4.80
CA GLU A 228 -7.11 -8.61 3.55
C GLU A 228 -7.18 -9.63 2.42
N GLU A 229 -7.07 -10.91 2.74
CA GLU A 229 -7.13 -12.01 1.77
C GLU A 229 -8.43 -12.05 0.97
N LEU A 230 -9.55 -11.62 1.57
CA LEU A 230 -10.85 -11.54 0.88
C LEU A 230 -10.84 -10.56 -0.29
N LEU A 231 -10.02 -9.52 -0.19
CA LEU A 231 -9.89 -8.44 -1.16
C LEU A 231 -8.52 -8.46 -1.86
N SER A 232 -7.92 -9.64 -1.98
CA SER A 232 -6.67 -9.90 -2.68
C SER A 232 -6.92 -10.67 -3.96
N ALA A 233 -6.10 -10.47 -4.99
CA ALA A 233 -6.08 -11.31 -6.18
C ALA A 233 -5.80 -12.78 -5.83
N GLY A 234 -4.96 -13.03 -4.83
CA GLY A 234 -4.63 -14.37 -4.34
C GLY A 234 -3.29 -14.43 -3.62
N ALA A 235 -2.99 -15.59 -3.06
CA ALA A 235 -1.77 -15.82 -2.28
C ALA A 235 -0.51 -15.55 -3.09
N SER A 236 -0.47 -15.93 -4.36
CA SER A 236 0.70 -15.73 -5.23
C SER A 236 0.94 -14.28 -5.67
N ALA A 237 0.04 -13.34 -5.32
CA ALA A 237 0.19 -11.93 -5.68
C ALA A 237 1.46 -11.32 -5.06
N GLY A 238 1.80 -11.69 -3.82
CA GLY A 238 2.98 -11.20 -3.11
C GLY A 238 4.28 -11.61 -3.78
N SER A 239 4.49 -12.92 -3.94
CA SER A 239 5.71 -13.46 -4.56
C SER A 239 5.85 -13.02 -6.02
N THR A 240 4.75 -12.98 -6.78
CA THR A 240 4.77 -12.53 -8.18
C THR A 240 5.17 -11.06 -8.28
N THR A 241 4.60 -10.18 -7.47
CA THR A 241 4.93 -8.76 -7.49
C THR A 241 6.38 -8.52 -7.04
N VAL A 242 6.83 -9.15 -5.95
CA VAL A 242 8.19 -8.99 -5.44
C VAL A 242 9.22 -9.55 -6.42
N SER A 243 8.99 -10.73 -7.00
CA SER A 243 9.93 -11.28 -7.98
C SER A 243 10.05 -10.38 -9.22
N THR A 244 8.93 -9.84 -9.69
CA THR A 244 8.90 -8.88 -10.82
C THR A 244 9.70 -7.61 -10.50
N LEU A 245 9.45 -7.00 -9.33
CA LEU A 245 10.21 -5.83 -8.88
C LEU A 245 11.71 -6.15 -8.72
N ASN A 246 12.03 -7.30 -8.12
CA ASN A 246 13.42 -7.72 -7.92
C ASN A 246 14.16 -7.94 -9.24
N GLU A 247 13.52 -8.55 -10.23
CA GLU A 247 14.07 -8.71 -11.58
C GLU A 247 14.29 -7.36 -12.26
N LEU A 248 13.30 -6.46 -12.16
CA LEU A 248 13.42 -5.11 -12.69
C LEU A 248 14.60 -4.36 -12.07
N VAL A 249 14.70 -4.34 -10.74
CA VAL A 249 15.79 -3.66 -10.01
C VAL A 249 17.16 -4.25 -10.39
N LYS A 250 17.30 -5.58 -10.45
CA LYS A 250 18.54 -6.26 -10.85
C LYS A 250 18.93 -5.93 -12.30
N SER A 251 17.96 -5.76 -13.19
CA SER A 251 18.23 -5.40 -14.59
C SER A 251 18.80 -3.98 -14.74
N LEU A 252 18.51 -3.09 -13.78
CA LEU A 252 18.96 -1.70 -13.77
C LEU A 252 20.29 -1.51 -13.01
N ASN A 253 20.62 -2.43 -12.12
CA ASN A 253 21.80 -2.40 -11.27
C ASN A 253 22.57 -3.74 -11.41
N PRO A 254 23.13 -4.04 -12.61
CA PRO A 254 23.80 -5.31 -12.87
C PRO A 254 25.10 -5.51 -12.09
#